data_0bbd20c43a5404897944f797b0a39af8
#
_entry.id   0bbd20c43a5404897944f797b0a39af8
#
_cell.length_a   1.000
_cell.length_b   1.000
_cell.length_c   1.000
_cell.angle_alpha   90.00
_cell.angle_beta   90.00
_cell.angle_gamma   90.00
#
_symmetry.space_group_name_H-M   'P 1'
#
loop_
_entity.id
_entity.type
_entity.pdbx_description
1 polymer ?
#
loop_
_entity_poly.entity_id
_entity_poly.type
_entity_poly.pdbx_seq_one_letter_code
_entity_poly.pdbx_strand_id
1 'polypeptide(L)'
;MYISIGNIAKAVCRQPSKRGTILLAYIPVAKLECLSPKDVQGRAYRLFHYCMTHILKPLVQPGHHGVKMTCADNHIRLIFPILASYIANYSEQCLIAANKENACPICEVAPDQRGEPLAAQPRSPGKVLQALRTCTTTPSQAYKQLSLRPIMQPFWADLPHTNIFQCFTPDLLHQLHKGVFKDHLVKWCTQIAGDKEIDERFKCMPNHPSLRHFKRGISAVSQWTGREFKEMERVFASLVLGAVPPDAAVVARVLIDFIYYASFPSHSPETLRRLQDSLDSFHEHKHIFIQHGIRTHFRIPKIHMMEHYVEFIRAKGAADGYNTEISERLHINYAKEGYRASNKKDFTKQMVAYLNRHEAIQSFQVFLTWAAGPSTNDVDTTPSDPDSLSPIPAISMHVASSGWQIARHAPFPQVPLQFLIDKHGCYDIVTAVATYLHQNIPTCEVTPTNADLVDVYKRISMSLPSPQQLTEDTQQDVIRATPSIPSSQTKPGEPEHFDTVLVHDSPDAEDIGLTGV
;
A
#
# COMPACT_ATOMS: atom_id res chain seq x y z
N MET A 1 1.03 16.44 2.12
CA MET A 1 0.53 15.94 3.42
C MET A 1 -0.93 15.56 3.29
N TYR A 2 -1.29 14.40 3.81
CA TYR A 2 -2.67 13.87 3.81
C TYR A 2 -3.17 13.76 5.25
N ILE A 3 -4.50 13.78 5.42
CA ILE A 3 -5.15 13.56 6.71
C ILE A 3 -6.34 12.62 6.53
N SER A 4 -6.58 11.79 7.53
CA SER A 4 -7.74 10.92 7.64
C SER A 4 -8.23 10.88 9.08
N ILE A 5 -9.46 10.47 9.30
CA ILE A 5 -10.02 10.24 10.63
C ILE A 5 -9.83 8.77 10.99
N GLY A 6 -9.26 8.50 12.17
CA GLY A 6 -8.86 7.14 12.58
C GLY A 6 -10.00 6.14 12.77
N ASN A 7 -11.25 6.61 12.86
CA ASN A 7 -12.43 5.76 12.97
C ASN A 7 -13.10 5.42 11.63
N ILE A 8 -12.51 5.83 10.50
CA ILE A 8 -12.95 5.36 9.18
C ILE A 8 -12.40 3.95 8.95
N ALA A 9 -13.26 3.04 8.51
CA ALA A 9 -12.85 1.67 8.20
C ALA A 9 -11.71 1.64 7.18
N LYS A 10 -10.70 0.79 7.40
CA LYS A 10 -9.52 0.70 6.53
C LYS A 10 -9.85 0.37 5.08
N ALA A 11 -10.91 -0.41 4.84
CA ALA A 11 -11.39 -0.72 3.49
C ALA A 11 -11.85 0.54 2.74
N VAL A 12 -12.42 1.53 3.44
CA VAL A 12 -12.81 2.83 2.87
C VAL A 12 -11.58 3.71 2.63
N CYS A 13 -10.66 3.79 3.61
CA CYS A 13 -9.43 4.59 3.50
C CYS A 13 -8.53 4.14 2.33
N ARG A 14 -8.53 2.84 2.01
CA ARG A 14 -7.75 2.28 0.89
C ARG A 14 -8.28 2.62 -0.50
N GLN A 15 -9.53 3.04 -0.60
CA GLN A 15 -10.16 3.39 -1.86
C GLN A 15 -10.07 4.91 -2.09
N PRO A 16 -9.20 5.40 -2.99
CA PRO A 16 -9.09 6.85 -3.25
C PRO A 16 -10.41 7.50 -3.66
N SER A 17 -11.28 6.74 -4.36
CA SER A 17 -12.61 7.19 -4.78
C SER A 17 -13.58 7.46 -3.61
N LYS A 18 -13.36 6.79 -2.46
CA LYS A 18 -14.20 7.01 -1.25
C LYS A 18 -13.77 8.21 -0.42
N ARG A 19 -12.61 8.82 -0.76
CA ARG A 19 -12.06 10.01 -0.09
C ARG A 19 -12.01 9.94 1.45
N GLY A 20 -11.80 8.76 2.00
CA GLY A 20 -11.51 8.60 3.41
C GLY A 20 -10.21 9.28 3.86
N THR A 21 -9.39 9.68 2.90
CA THR A 21 -8.14 10.44 3.10
C THR A 21 -8.14 11.64 2.16
N ILE A 22 -7.87 12.84 2.69
CA ILE A 22 -7.85 14.09 1.94
C ILE A 22 -6.45 14.71 1.91
N LEU A 23 -6.16 15.50 0.87
CA LEU A 23 -4.97 16.33 0.81
C LEU A 23 -5.14 17.55 1.71
N LEU A 24 -4.30 17.67 2.73
CA LEU A 24 -4.34 18.83 3.63
C LEU A 24 -3.47 19.97 3.13
N ALA A 25 -2.26 19.67 2.65
CA ALA A 25 -1.34 20.70 2.14
C ALA A 25 -0.24 20.11 1.25
N TYR A 26 0.29 20.95 0.35
CA TYR A 26 1.59 20.75 -0.27
C TYR A 26 2.65 21.45 0.57
N ILE A 27 3.61 20.68 1.09
CA ILE A 27 4.74 21.23 1.86
C ILE A 27 5.82 21.64 0.86
N PRO A 28 6.35 22.88 0.95
CA PRO A 28 7.37 23.34 0.03
C PRO A 28 8.68 22.57 0.21
N VAL A 29 9.24 22.09 -0.90
CA VAL A 29 10.60 21.54 -0.96
C VAL A 29 11.51 22.63 -1.55
N ALA A 30 11.89 23.59 -0.71
CA ALA A 30 12.77 24.67 -1.13
C ALA A 30 14.22 24.19 -1.23
N LYS A 31 14.90 24.49 -2.34
CA LYS A 31 16.31 24.15 -2.53
C LYS A 31 17.25 24.93 -1.62
N LEU A 32 16.77 26.06 -1.06
CA LEU A 32 17.53 26.94 -0.15
C LEU A 32 18.92 27.35 -0.69
N GLU A 33 19.00 27.61 -2.00
CA GLU A 33 20.23 27.93 -2.72
C GLU A 33 20.93 29.21 -2.19
N CYS A 34 20.20 30.04 -1.45
CA CYS A 34 20.73 31.23 -0.79
C CYS A 34 21.57 30.93 0.48
N LEU A 35 21.63 29.67 0.90
CA LEU A 35 22.33 29.26 2.12
C LEU A 35 23.59 28.45 1.77
N SER A 36 24.54 28.45 2.73
CA SER A 36 25.71 27.56 2.61
C SER A 36 25.28 26.09 2.70
N PRO A 37 25.97 25.14 2.03
CA PRO A 37 25.64 23.71 2.09
C PRO A 37 25.57 23.16 3.52
N LYS A 38 26.34 23.72 4.45
CA LYS A 38 26.34 23.31 5.87
C LYS A 38 25.04 23.70 6.60
N ASP A 39 24.41 24.80 6.17
CA ASP A 39 23.24 25.35 6.82
C ASP A 39 21.92 24.84 6.21
N VAL A 40 21.96 24.40 4.94
CA VAL A 40 20.78 23.98 4.18
C VAL A 40 19.96 22.92 4.94
N GLN A 41 20.62 21.84 5.37
CA GLN A 41 19.93 20.71 5.99
C GLN A 41 19.24 21.12 7.31
N GLY A 42 19.92 21.86 8.18
CA GLY A 42 19.33 22.31 9.45
C GLY A 42 18.20 23.31 9.25
N ARG A 43 18.28 24.15 8.21
CA ARG A 43 17.22 25.12 7.85
C ARG A 43 16.01 24.42 7.23
N ALA A 44 16.24 23.42 6.37
CA ALA A 44 15.17 22.61 5.78
C ALA A 44 14.35 21.88 6.87
N TYR A 45 15.00 21.30 7.87
CA TYR A 45 14.32 20.67 9.00
C TYR A 45 13.45 21.66 9.80
N ARG A 46 13.98 22.84 10.08
CA ARG A 46 13.21 23.90 10.77
C ARG A 46 12.05 24.41 9.93
N LEU A 47 12.25 24.56 8.62
CA LEU A 47 11.18 24.96 7.69
C LEU A 47 10.05 23.93 7.67
N PHE A 48 10.38 22.64 7.64
CA PHE A 48 9.37 21.58 7.72
C PHE A 48 8.54 21.71 9.00
N HIS A 49 9.17 21.78 10.17
CA HIS A 49 8.46 21.92 11.44
C HIS A 49 7.63 23.20 11.51
N TYR A 50 8.15 24.31 10.97
CA TYR A 50 7.41 25.58 10.89
C TYR A 50 6.15 25.42 10.03
N CYS A 51 6.25 24.84 8.85
CA CYS A 51 5.08 24.57 7.99
C CYS A 51 4.06 23.67 8.69
N MET A 52 4.52 22.59 9.34
CA MET A 52 3.66 21.67 10.07
C MET A 52 2.94 22.35 11.24
N THR A 53 3.61 23.24 11.99
CA THR A 53 2.97 24.03 13.05
C THR A 53 1.80 24.86 12.50
N HIS A 54 1.99 25.51 11.35
CA HIS A 54 0.92 26.32 10.72
C HIS A 54 -0.24 25.45 10.21
N ILE A 55 0.08 24.30 9.59
CA ILE A 55 -0.93 23.39 9.04
C ILE A 55 -1.79 22.78 10.16
N LEU A 56 -1.17 22.40 11.30
CA LEU A 56 -1.85 21.71 12.39
C LEU A 56 -2.36 22.66 13.49
N LYS A 57 -2.07 23.96 13.40
CA LYS A 57 -2.55 24.98 14.36
C LYS A 57 -4.05 24.91 14.63
N PRO A 58 -4.93 24.65 13.63
CA PRO A 58 -6.38 24.53 13.86
C PRO A 58 -6.76 23.38 14.81
N LEU A 59 -5.89 22.39 15.03
CA LEU A 59 -6.17 21.27 15.95
C LEU A 59 -5.90 21.62 17.41
N VAL A 60 -5.13 22.67 17.71
CA VAL A 60 -4.67 22.97 19.09
C VAL A 60 -5.85 23.33 19.98
N GLN A 61 -6.63 24.36 19.64
CA GLN A 61 -7.75 24.81 20.47
C GLN A 61 -8.88 23.76 20.55
N PRO A 62 -9.33 23.17 19.44
CA PRO A 62 -10.31 22.07 19.50
C PRO A 62 -9.82 20.86 20.28
N GLY A 63 -8.53 20.54 20.25
CA GLY A 63 -7.97 19.44 21.02
C GLY A 63 -7.99 19.69 22.53
N HIS A 64 -7.87 20.94 22.98
CA HIS A 64 -7.96 21.31 24.41
C HIS A 64 -9.41 21.46 24.89
N HIS A 65 -10.25 22.13 24.12
CA HIS A 65 -11.59 22.55 24.57
C HIS A 65 -12.73 21.82 23.89
N GLY A 66 -12.44 21.00 22.88
CA GLY A 66 -13.43 20.38 22.03
C GLY A 66 -14.08 21.36 21.05
N VAL A 67 -14.70 20.83 20.03
CA VAL A 67 -15.53 21.55 19.06
C VAL A 67 -16.87 20.85 18.90
N LYS A 68 -17.95 21.60 18.94
CA LYS A 68 -19.30 21.05 18.70
C LYS A 68 -19.47 20.78 17.21
N MET A 69 -19.79 19.55 16.87
CA MET A 69 -20.04 19.12 15.49
C MET A 69 -21.33 18.32 15.40
N THR A 70 -22.14 18.60 14.38
CA THR A 70 -23.27 17.76 14.03
C THR A 70 -22.74 16.52 13.28
N CYS A 71 -23.03 15.35 13.84
CA CYS A 71 -22.64 14.06 13.26
C CYS A 71 -23.66 13.59 12.23
N ALA A 72 -23.33 12.51 11.48
CA ALA A 72 -24.20 11.97 10.43
C ALA A 72 -25.56 11.47 10.95
N ASP A 73 -25.66 11.13 12.23
CA ASP A 73 -26.90 10.76 12.95
C ASP A 73 -27.67 11.96 13.50
N ASN A 74 -27.37 13.18 13.07
CA ASN A 74 -27.94 14.45 13.52
C ASN A 74 -27.71 14.81 15.01
N HIS A 75 -26.92 14.03 15.74
CA HIS A 75 -26.55 14.39 17.11
C HIS A 75 -25.38 15.38 17.12
N ILE A 76 -25.46 16.36 18.03
CA ILE A 76 -24.37 17.30 18.27
C ILE A 76 -23.45 16.70 19.34
N ARG A 77 -22.19 16.49 18.97
CA ARG A 77 -21.16 15.97 19.88
C ARG A 77 -20.04 16.97 20.08
N LEU A 78 -19.46 16.96 21.26
CA LEU A 78 -18.23 17.68 21.54
C LEU A 78 -17.05 16.79 21.11
N ILE A 79 -16.35 17.18 20.04
CA ILE A 79 -15.27 16.41 19.42
C ILE A 79 -13.92 16.99 19.84
N PHE A 80 -12.98 16.16 20.26
CA PHE A 80 -11.60 16.50 20.57
C PHE A 80 -10.67 15.87 19.51
N PRO A 81 -10.23 16.65 18.50
CA PRO A 81 -9.31 16.12 17.50
C PRO A 81 -7.92 15.96 18.08
N ILE A 82 -7.40 14.73 18.07
CA ILE A 82 -6.09 14.36 18.61
C ILE A 82 -5.28 13.70 17.50
N LEU A 83 -4.02 14.09 17.32
CA LEU A 83 -3.10 13.41 16.42
C LEU A 83 -2.73 12.04 17.02
N ALA A 84 -3.34 10.98 16.50
CA ALA A 84 -3.19 9.62 17.01
C ALA A 84 -2.16 8.79 16.23
N SER A 85 -1.97 9.07 14.93
CA SER A 85 -1.03 8.33 14.09
C SER A 85 -0.37 9.23 13.06
N TYR A 86 0.89 8.97 12.76
CA TYR A 86 1.66 9.64 11.71
C TYR A 86 2.36 8.59 10.84
N ILE A 87 1.88 8.43 9.62
CA ILE A 87 2.39 7.46 8.65
C ILE A 87 3.53 8.10 7.88
N ALA A 88 4.73 7.57 8.04
CA ALA A 88 5.93 8.08 7.38
C ALA A 88 7.01 7.00 7.27
N ASN A 89 7.93 7.16 6.33
CA ASN A 89 9.14 6.34 6.28
C ASN A 89 10.10 6.69 7.42
N TYR A 90 11.13 5.86 7.64
CA TYR A 90 12.07 6.00 8.75
C TYR A 90 12.75 7.39 8.83
N SER A 91 13.22 7.92 7.70
CA SER A 91 13.92 9.22 7.68
C SER A 91 13.00 10.37 8.07
N GLU A 92 11.75 10.33 7.63
CA GLU A 92 10.74 11.32 8.02
C GLU A 92 10.32 11.15 9.47
N GLN A 93 10.16 9.91 9.98
CA GLN A 93 9.92 9.67 11.41
C GLN A 93 11.05 10.26 12.27
N CYS A 94 12.31 10.12 11.87
CA CYS A 94 13.44 10.75 12.55
C CYS A 94 13.39 12.28 12.48
N LEU A 95 12.98 12.85 11.36
CA LEU A 95 12.79 14.30 11.23
C LEU A 95 11.73 14.79 12.22
N ILE A 96 10.57 14.15 12.24
CA ILE A 96 9.46 14.49 13.13
C ILE A 96 9.84 14.33 14.60
N ALA A 97 10.51 13.24 14.96
CA ALA A 97 11.01 12.98 16.30
C ALA A 97 12.12 13.95 16.75
N ALA A 98 12.57 14.84 15.86
CA ALA A 98 13.70 15.74 16.07
C ALA A 98 15.01 15.01 16.42
N ASN A 99 15.20 13.75 15.95
CA ASN A 99 16.44 12.99 16.16
C ASN A 99 17.17 12.72 14.84
N LYS A 100 18.46 12.38 14.97
CA LYS A 100 19.29 11.96 13.84
C LYS A 100 18.90 10.55 13.37
N GLU A 101 19.14 10.22 12.12
CA GLU A 101 18.83 8.91 11.54
C GLU A 101 19.65 7.74 12.11
N ASN A 102 20.69 8.05 12.89
CA ASN A 102 21.43 7.05 13.64
C ASN A 102 20.81 6.69 14.99
N ALA A 103 19.61 7.15 15.30
CA ALA A 103 18.88 6.86 16.53
C ALA A 103 17.45 6.43 16.22
N CYS A 104 16.88 5.55 17.04
CA CYS A 104 15.49 5.15 16.90
C CYS A 104 14.55 6.34 17.17
N PRO A 105 13.53 6.58 16.32
CA PRO A 105 12.53 7.62 16.58
C PRO A 105 11.54 7.25 17.69
N ILE A 106 11.48 5.99 18.11
CA ILE A 106 10.47 5.45 19.03
C ILE A 106 11.06 5.27 20.44
N CYS A 107 12.28 4.73 20.56
CA CYS A 107 12.90 4.40 21.84
C CYS A 107 14.30 4.99 22.01
N GLU A 108 14.84 4.88 23.21
CA GLU A 108 16.15 5.42 23.60
C GLU A 108 17.29 4.39 23.44
N VAL A 109 17.15 3.40 22.52
CA VAL A 109 18.20 2.40 22.27
C VAL A 109 19.52 3.07 21.87
N ALA A 110 20.61 2.60 22.46
CA ALA A 110 21.94 3.10 22.13
C ALA A 110 22.34 2.67 20.70
N PRO A 111 23.08 3.50 19.94
CA PRO A 111 23.45 3.20 18.55
C PRO A 111 24.20 1.89 18.35
N ASP A 112 24.96 1.45 19.34
CA ASP A 112 25.72 0.20 19.32
C ASP A 112 24.90 -1.03 19.70
N GLN A 113 23.72 -0.85 20.29
CA GLN A 113 22.81 -1.93 20.72
C GLN A 113 21.67 -2.20 19.75
N ARG A 114 21.53 -1.43 18.66
CA ARG A 114 20.42 -1.55 17.70
C ARG A 114 20.33 -2.89 16.94
N GLY A 115 21.31 -3.72 17.04
CA GLY A 115 21.28 -5.05 16.43
C GLY A 115 20.83 -6.15 17.39
N GLU A 116 20.57 -5.81 18.65
CA GLU A 116 20.28 -6.77 19.71
C GLU A 116 18.80 -6.76 20.08
N PRO A 117 18.23 -7.89 20.53
CA PRO A 117 16.83 -7.99 20.96
C PRO A 117 16.67 -7.39 22.36
N LEU A 118 16.85 -6.07 22.49
CA LEU A 118 16.80 -5.37 23.76
C LEU A 118 15.56 -4.47 23.84
N ALA A 119 14.81 -4.63 24.91
CA ALA A 119 13.77 -3.69 25.28
C ALA A 119 14.41 -2.37 25.74
N ALA A 120 14.23 -1.32 24.98
CA ALA A 120 14.70 0.02 25.32
C ALA A 120 13.53 0.90 25.77
N GLN A 121 13.84 1.87 26.66
CA GLN A 121 12.82 2.81 27.16
C GLN A 121 12.21 3.62 26.00
N PRO A 122 10.89 3.76 25.95
CA PRO A 122 10.22 4.63 24.99
C PRO A 122 10.68 6.08 25.15
N ARG A 123 10.78 6.82 24.04
CA ARG A 123 11.06 8.26 24.09
C ARG A 123 9.91 9.01 24.76
N SER A 124 10.26 10.00 25.58
CA SER A 124 9.31 10.86 26.26
C SER A 124 9.29 12.26 25.64
N PRO A 125 8.10 12.80 25.24
CA PRO A 125 7.99 14.19 24.77
C PRO A 125 8.60 15.20 25.76
N GLY A 126 8.34 15.04 27.05
CA GLY A 126 8.86 15.93 28.09
C GLY A 126 10.38 15.95 28.13
N LYS A 127 11.03 14.77 28.15
CA LYS A 127 12.51 14.68 28.14
C LYS A 127 13.12 15.31 26.89
N VAL A 128 12.53 15.02 25.72
CA VAL A 128 13.02 15.55 24.43
C VAL A 128 12.87 17.07 24.38
N LEU A 129 11.72 17.61 24.73
CA LEU A 129 11.47 19.06 24.75
C LEU A 129 12.39 19.77 25.76
N GLN A 130 12.62 19.19 26.94
CA GLN A 130 13.56 19.72 27.91
C GLN A 130 14.99 19.77 27.33
N ALA A 131 15.45 18.67 26.72
CA ALA A 131 16.79 18.61 26.14
C ALA A 131 16.96 19.58 24.95
N LEU A 132 15.91 19.81 24.15
CA LEU A 132 15.93 20.79 23.07
C LEU A 132 16.01 22.22 23.61
N ARG A 133 15.21 22.57 24.61
CA ARG A 133 15.19 23.92 25.22
C ARG A 133 16.50 24.29 25.93
N THR A 134 17.17 23.30 26.54
CA THR A 134 18.45 23.52 27.21
C THR A 134 19.65 23.56 26.27
N CYS A 135 19.46 23.27 24.99
CA CYS A 135 20.51 23.33 23.98
C CYS A 135 20.62 24.75 23.40
N THR A 136 21.27 25.66 24.11
CA THR A 136 21.47 27.06 23.65
C THR A 136 22.74 27.18 22.79
N THR A 137 23.93 27.13 23.41
CA THR A 137 25.22 27.26 22.73
C THR A 137 26.02 25.96 22.70
N THR A 138 25.93 25.17 23.79
CA THR A 138 26.63 23.88 23.90
C THR A 138 25.61 22.76 24.10
N PRO A 139 25.62 21.69 23.25
CA PRO A 139 24.72 20.56 23.39
C PRO A 139 24.91 19.87 24.77
N SER A 140 23.82 19.78 25.53
CA SER A 140 23.80 19.07 26.82
C SER A 140 24.07 17.57 26.64
N GLN A 141 24.44 16.88 27.72
CA GLN A 141 24.64 15.43 27.69
C GLN A 141 23.33 14.70 27.23
N ALA A 142 22.18 15.10 27.75
CA ALA A 142 20.89 14.56 27.37
C ALA A 142 20.59 14.76 25.85
N TYR A 143 20.92 15.93 25.31
CA TYR A 143 20.78 16.22 23.88
C TYR A 143 21.62 15.27 23.01
N LYS A 144 22.86 14.98 23.42
CA LYS A 144 23.76 14.06 22.73
C LYS A 144 23.29 12.61 22.84
N GLN A 145 22.89 12.18 24.05
CA GLN A 145 22.39 10.82 24.30
C GLN A 145 21.11 10.52 23.51
N LEU A 146 20.18 11.47 23.47
CA LEU A 146 18.96 11.35 22.66
C LEU A 146 19.20 11.55 21.15
N SER A 147 20.45 11.86 20.75
CA SER A 147 20.86 12.10 19.34
C SER A 147 19.98 13.12 18.63
N LEU A 148 19.68 14.25 19.27
CA LEU A 148 18.74 15.23 18.76
C LEU A 148 19.32 16.09 17.63
N ARG A 149 18.40 16.68 16.83
CA ARG A 149 18.64 17.72 15.82
C ARG A 149 18.28 19.09 16.41
N PRO A 150 18.86 20.19 15.94
CA PRO A 150 18.59 21.53 16.48
C PRO A 150 17.24 22.09 16.02
N ILE A 151 16.17 21.44 16.44
CA ILE A 151 14.77 21.83 16.20
C ILE A 151 14.18 22.27 17.54
N MET A 152 14.32 23.55 17.85
CA MET A 152 13.99 24.09 19.18
C MET A 152 12.51 23.94 19.55
N GLN A 153 11.64 24.04 18.56
CA GLN A 153 10.19 23.91 18.73
C GLN A 153 9.62 22.98 17.67
N PRO A 154 9.58 21.67 17.95
CA PRO A 154 8.91 20.72 17.05
C PRO A 154 7.42 21.02 16.98
N PHE A 155 6.79 20.82 15.83
CA PHE A 155 5.37 21.15 15.59
C PHE A 155 4.39 20.46 16.56
N TRP A 156 4.79 19.32 17.09
CA TRP A 156 3.97 18.53 18.03
C TRP A 156 4.05 19.00 19.47
N ALA A 157 4.94 19.96 19.78
CA ALA A 157 5.13 20.45 21.15
C ALA A 157 3.87 21.06 21.76
N ASP A 158 3.03 21.69 20.93
CA ASP A 158 1.83 22.38 21.36
C ASP A 158 0.53 21.59 21.04
N LEU A 159 0.65 20.37 20.45
CA LEU A 159 -0.53 19.54 20.16
C LEU A 159 -1.02 18.85 21.44
N PRO A 160 -2.29 19.07 21.86
CA PRO A 160 -2.83 18.50 23.07
C PRO A 160 -2.95 16.97 22.99
N HIS A 161 -2.71 16.31 24.11
CA HIS A 161 -2.87 14.86 24.27
C HIS A 161 -2.05 14.00 23.28
N THR A 162 -1.07 14.58 22.60
CA THR A 162 -0.27 13.90 21.58
C THR A 162 1.07 13.45 22.14
N ASN A 163 1.32 12.14 22.15
CA ASN A 163 2.65 11.59 22.27
C ASN A 163 3.17 11.21 20.88
N ILE A 164 3.97 12.08 20.29
CA ILE A 164 4.43 11.90 18.89
C ILE A 164 5.19 10.58 18.68
N PHE A 165 5.92 10.09 19.68
CA PHE A 165 6.70 8.85 19.60
C PHE A 165 5.80 7.61 19.55
N GLN A 166 4.59 7.70 20.10
CA GLN A 166 3.54 6.70 19.99
C GLN A 166 2.67 6.87 18.73
N CYS A 167 2.75 8.00 18.05
CA CYS A 167 2.02 8.24 16.80
C CYS A 167 2.66 7.56 15.60
N PHE A 168 3.95 7.23 15.64
CA PHE A 168 4.61 6.55 14.53
C PHE A 168 4.00 5.18 14.29
N THR A 169 4.00 4.77 13.02
CA THR A 169 3.48 3.49 12.59
C THR A 169 4.57 2.67 11.93
N PRO A 170 4.56 1.34 12.06
CA PRO A 170 5.42 0.48 11.27
C PRO A 170 5.14 0.67 9.78
N ASP A 171 6.21 0.75 8.98
CA ASP A 171 6.10 0.89 7.53
C ASP A 171 6.45 -0.43 6.82
N LEU A 172 5.49 -1.03 6.14
CA LEU A 172 5.71 -2.27 5.42
C LEU A 172 6.61 -2.03 4.19
N LEU A 173 6.34 -0.98 3.41
CA LEU A 173 6.99 -0.76 2.12
C LEU A 173 8.49 -0.44 2.26
N HIS A 174 8.83 0.67 2.91
CA HIS A 174 10.22 1.15 2.96
C HIS A 174 11.05 0.45 4.01
N GLN A 175 10.42 -0.03 5.07
CA GLN A 175 11.14 -0.69 6.14
C GLN A 175 11.31 -2.18 5.88
N LEU A 176 10.24 -2.93 5.61
CA LEU A 176 10.33 -4.37 5.42
C LEU A 176 10.66 -4.73 3.97
N HIS A 177 9.78 -4.46 3.02
CA HIS A 177 9.97 -4.89 1.63
C HIS A 177 11.24 -4.31 0.99
N LYS A 178 11.42 -3.00 1.10
CA LYS A 178 12.64 -2.36 0.58
C LYS A 178 13.83 -2.57 1.51
N GLY A 179 13.68 -2.29 2.80
CA GLY A 179 14.79 -2.21 3.72
C GLY A 179 15.32 -3.56 4.15
N VAL A 180 14.50 -4.32 4.88
CA VAL A 180 14.91 -5.62 5.43
C VAL A 180 15.12 -6.62 4.31
N PHE A 181 14.18 -6.74 3.38
CA PHE A 181 14.28 -7.70 2.30
C PHE A 181 15.34 -7.29 1.26
N LYS A 182 15.08 -6.22 0.48
CA LYS A 182 15.98 -5.89 -0.65
C LYS A 182 17.35 -5.41 -0.20
N ASP A 183 17.39 -4.35 0.63
CA ASP A 183 18.63 -3.64 0.92
C ASP A 183 19.55 -4.46 1.84
N HIS A 184 19.00 -5.45 2.56
CA HIS A 184 19.77 -6.30 3.46
C HIS A 184 19.72 -7.77 3.06
N LEU A 185 18.60 -8.48 3.19
CA LEU A 185 18.55 -9.94 2.98
C LEU A 185 19.00 -10.35 1.58
N VAL A 186 18.40 -9.79 0.52
CA VAL A 186 18.78 -10.10 -0.87
C VAL A 186 20.27 -9.81 -1.07
N LYS A 187 20.73 -8.65 -0.63
CA LYS A 187 22.13 -8.27 -0.76
C LYS A 187 23.08 -9.24 -0.02
N TRP A 188 22.74 -9.67 1.20
CA TRP A 188 23.58 -10.59 1.95
C TRP A 188 23.64 -11.98 1.30
N CYS A 189 22.51 -12.52 0.87
CA CYS A 189 22.46 -13.79 0.18
C CYS A 189 23.20 -13.74 -1.17
N THR A 190 23.04 -12.64 -1.91
CA THR A 190 23.75 -12.44 -3.19
C THR A 190 25.27 -12.30 -2.99
N GLN A 191 25.73 -11.68 -1.91
CA GLN A 191 27.15 -11.60 -1.60
C GLN A 191 27.76 -12.98 -1.26
N ILE A 192 26.97 -13.91 -0.74
CA ILE A 192 27.42 -15.29 -0.48
C ILE A 192 27.39 -16.13 -1.76
N ALA A 193 26.25 -16.13 -2.47
CA ALA A 193 26.01 -17.02 -3.62
C ALA A 193 26.59 -16.47 -4.94
N GLY A 194 26.73 -15.14 -5.07
CA GLY A 194 27.04 -14.44 -6.31
C GLY A 194 25.79 -14.07 -7.12
N ASP A 195 25.85 -12.91 -7.80
CA ASP A 195 24.73 -12.38 -8.62
C ASP A 195 24.29 -13.39 -9.70
N LYS A 196 25.26 -14.03 -10.35
CA LYS A 196 25.00 -14.99 -11.44
C LYS A 196 24.17 -16.20 -10.95
N GLU A 197 24.53 -16.77 -9.81
CA GLU A 197 23.82 -17.93 -9.26
C GLU A 197 22.37 -17.56 -8.89
N ILE A 198 22.20 -16.43 -8.22
CA ILE A 198 20.86 -15.94 -7.87
C ILE A 198 20.03 -15.68 -9.14
N ASP A 199 20.58 -15.01 -10.14
CA ASP A 199 19.87 -14.73 -11.39
C ASP A 199 19.47 -15.99 -12.14
N GLU A 200 20.36 -17.02 -12.23
CA GLU A 200 20.02 -18.29 -12.88
C GLU A 200 18.88 -19.01 -12.16
N ARG A 201 18.86 -19.02 -10.84
CA ARG A 201 17.78 -19.62 -10.06
C ARG A 201 16.43 -18.91 -10.29
N PHE A 202 16.43 -17.57 -10.37
CA PHE A 202 15.21 -16.81 -10.72
C PHE A 202 14.74 -17.08 -12.15
N LYS A 203 15.65 -17.30 -13.11
CA LYS A 203 15.31 -17.68 -14.48
C LYS A 203 14.72 -19.08 -14.60
N CYS A 204 15.18 -20.01 -13.76
CA CYS A 204 14.71 -21.40 -13.75
C CYS A 204 13.33 -21.57 -13.14
N MET A 205 12.73 -20.54 -12.57
CA MET A 205 11.37 -20.63 -12.04
C MET A 205 10.37 -20.99 -13.14
N PRO A 206 9.45 -21.93 -12.91
CA PRO A 206 8.38 -22.23 -13.84
C PRO A 206 7.45 -21.02 -13.99
N ASN A 207 6.89 -20.87 -15.18
CA ASN A 207 5.84 -19.88 -15.41
C ASN A 207 4.60 -20.24 -14.59
N HIS A 208 4.08 -19.27 -13.84
CA HIS A 208 2.82 -19.42 -13.12
C HIS A 208 2.00 -18.14 -13.28
N PRO A 209 0.68 -18.22 -13.55
CA PRO A 209 -0.16 -17.06 -13.84
C PRO A 209 -0.17 -16.00 -12.72
N SER A 210 -0.07 -16.44 -11.46
CA SER A 210 -0.08 -15.56 -10.28
C SER A 210 1.31 -15.07 -9.85
N LEU A 211 2.40 -15.49 -10.50
CA LEU A 211 3.76 -15.12 -10.15
C LEU A 211 4.45 -14.39 -11.30
N ARG A 212 5.17 -13.34 -10.98
CA ARG A 212 6.02 -12.66 -11.95
C ARG A 212 7.26 -13.52 -12.24
N HIS A 213 7.49 -13.85 -13.50
CA HIS A 213 8.70 -14.52 -13.93
C HIS A 213 9.83 -13.53 -14.25
N PHE A 214 10.95 -13.66 -13.57
CA PHE A 214 12.13 -12.80 -13.73
C PHE A 214 13.09 -13.39 -14.79
N LYS A 215 12.69 -13.36 -16.05
CA LYS A 215 13.41 -13.97 -17.21
C LYS A 215 14.87 -13.55 -17.37
N ARG A 216 15.30 -12.43 -16.78
CA ARG A 216 16.68 -11.93 -16.81
C ARG A 216 17.36 -12.01 -15.44
N GLY A 217 16.75 -12.67 -14.47
CA GLY A 217 17.17 -12.58 -13.08
C GLY A 217 16.71 -11.29 -12.41
N ILE A 218 17.12 -11.08 -11.18
CA ILE A 218 16.74 -9.90 -10.38
C ILE A 218 17.79 -8.77 -10.42
N SER A 219 19.04 -9.06 -10.74
CA SER A 219 20.10 -8.05 -10.88
C SER A 219 19.84 -7.07 -12.02
N ALA A 220 19.15 -7.50 -13.08
CA ALA A 220 18.75 -6.66 -14.21
C ALA A 220 17.62 -5.66 -13.88
N VAL A 221 16.97 -5.76 -12.72
CA VAL A 221 15.87 -4.88 -12.31
C VAL A 221 16.45 -3.59 -11.72
N SER A 222 16.47 -2.51 -12.50
CA SER A 222 17.08 -1.22 -12.10
C SER A 222 16.24 -0.46 -11.07
N GLN A 223 14.92 -0.51 -11.19
CA GLN A 223 13.99 0.13 -10.25
C GLN A 223 12.96 -0.89 -9.76
N TRP A 224 13.06 -1.25 -8.49
CA TRP A 224 12.12 -2.14 -7.86
C TRP A 224 10.91 -1.36 -7.34
N THR A 225 9.73 -1.74 -7.81
CA THR A 225 8.46 -1.22 -7.29
C THR A 225 8.01 -2.03 -6.08
N GLY A 226 7.04 -1.51 -5.31
CA GLY A 226 6.46 -2.25 -4.19
C GLY A 226 5.90 -3.62 -4.60
N ARG A 227 5.32 -3.73 -5.80
CA ARG A 227 4.85 -5.01 -6.35
C ARG A 227 6.02 -5.97 -6.63
N GLU A 228 7.11 -5.49 -7.20
CA GLU A 228 8.28 -6.32 -7.51
C GLU A 228 8.92 -6.89 -6.25
N PHE A 229 9.00 -6.12 -5.15
CA PHE A 229 9.46 -6.66 -3.87
C PHE A 229 8.61 -7.86 -3.44
N LYS A 230 7.30 -7.70 -3.40
CA LYS A 230 6.36 -8.75 -2.99
C LYS A 230 6.42 -9.99 -3.88
N GLU A 231 6.58 -9.82 -5.19
CA GLU A 231 6.73 -10.95 -6.13
C GLU A 231 8.04 -11.71 -5.93
N MET A 232 9.14 -11.01 -5.63
CA MET A 232 10.42 -11.65 -5.32
C MET A 232 10.37 -12.38 -3.97
N GLU A 233 9.78 -11.78 -2.94
CA GLU A 233 9.65 -12.36 -1.60
C GLU A 233 8.96 -13.72 -1.62
N ARG A 234 7.94 -13.89 -2.45
CA ARG A 234 7.18 -15.15 -2.57
C ARG A 234 8.03 -16.37 -2.88
N VAL A 235 9.14 -16.17 -3.56
CA VAL A 235 9.96 -17.27 -4.09
C VAL A 235 11.39 -17.26 -3.55
N PHE A 236 11.82 -16.16 -2.94
CA PHE A 236 13.22 -15.94 -2.59
C PHE A 236 13.78 -17.01 -1.65
N ALA A 237 13.06 -17.35 -0.57
CA ALA A 237 13.52 -18.36 0.39
C ALA A 237 13.78 -19.73 -0.27
N SER A 238 12.89 -20.13 -1.18
CA SER A 238 13.05 -21.39 -1.92
C SER A 238 14.21 -21.36 -2.92
N LEU A 239 14.42 -20.20 -3.56
CA LEU A 239 15.47 -20.05 -4.58
C LEU A 239 16.87 -19.95 -4.01
N VAL A 240 17.04 -19.43 -2.79
CA VAL A 240 18.36 -19.37 -2.15
C VAL A 240 18.75 -20.67 -1.47
N LEU A 241 17.82 -21.59 -1.26
CA LEU A 241 18.09 -22.90 -0.66
C LEU A 241 19.11 -23.67 -1.51
N GLY A 242 20.21 -24.10 -0.89
CA GLY A 242 21.33 -24.77 -1.57
C GLY A 242 22.29 -23.83 -2.33
N ALA A 243 21.99 -22.50 -2.40
CA ALA A 243 22.93 -21.50 -2.91
C ALA A 243 23.70 -20.80 -1.77
N VAL A 244 23.12 -20.80 -0.57
CA VAL A 244 23.73 -20.23 0.63
C VAL A 244 23.85 -21.29 1.72
N PRO A 245 24.66 -21.07 2.76
CA PRO A 245 24.74 -21.99 3.92
C PRO A 245 23.38 -22.21 4.57
N PRO A 246 23.14 -23.39 5.19
CA PRO A 246 21.85 -23.72 5.80
C PRO A 246 21.31 -22.64 6.76
N ASP A 247 22.17 -22.12 7.65
CA ASP A 247 21.77 -21.07 8.60
C ASP A 247 21.39 -19.75 7.89
N ALA A 248 22.06 -19.40 6.80
CA ALA A 248 21.68 -18.23 5.99
C ALA A 248 20.33 -18.43 5.29
N ALA A 249 20.03 -19.68 4.87
CA ALA A 249 18.72 -20.03 4.33
C ALA A 249 17.62 -19.97 5.41
N VAL A 250 17.92 -20.38 6.65
CA VAL A 250 17.02 -20.21 7.80
C VAL A 250 16.74 -18.72 8.02
N VAL A 251 17.76 -17.85 8.04
CA VAL A 251 17.58 -16.41 8.17
C VAL A 251 16.73 -15.85 7.05
N ALA A 252 16.94 -16.30 5.80
CA ALA A 252 16.12 -15.85 4.66
C ALA A 252 14.64 -16.20 4.88
N ARG A 253 14.35 -17.41 5.32
CA ARG A 253 13.00 -17.88 5.60
C ARG A 253 12.36 -17.07 6.73
N VAL A 254 13.00 -16.95 7.90
CA VAL A 254 12.38 -16.30 9.08
C VAL A 254 12.17 -14.81 8.88
N LEU A 255 13.02 -14.13 8.11
CA LEU A 255 12.78 -12.72 7.75
C LEU A 255 11.59 -12.57 6.79
N ILE A 256 11.42 -13.48 5.85
CA ILE A 256 10.26 -13.49 4.96
C ILE A 256 9.00 -13.84 5.75
N ASP A 257 9.05 -14.81 6.65
CA ASP A 257 7.94 -15.15 7.56
C ASP A 257 7.52 -13.92 8.39
N PHE A 258 8.51 -13.19 8.96
CA PHE A 258 8.24 -11.93 9.65
C PHE A 258 7.50 -10.93 8.76
N ILE A 259 7.96 -10.72 7.52
CA ILE A 259 7.33 -9.78 6.57
C ILE A 259 5.89 -10.21 6.26
N TYR A 260 5.66 -11.50 6.06
CA TYR A 260 4.31 -12.02 5.80
C TYR A 260 3.39 -11.84 7.01
N TYR A 261 3.82 -12.23 8.21
CA TYR A 261 3.01 -12.02 9.41
C TYR A 261 2.73 -10.54 9.64
N ALA A 262 3.73 -9.66 9.51
CA ALA A 262 3.55 -8.22 9.65
C ALA A 262 2.54 -7.63 8.63
N SER A 263 2.38 -8.28 7.48
CA SER A 263 1.49 -7.84 6.38
C SER A 263 0.07 -8.38 6.50
N PHE A 264 -0.24 -9.17 7.50
CA PHE A 264 -1.59 -9.74 7.66
C PHE A 264 -2.64 -8.64 7.84
N PRO A 265 -3.81 -8.79 7.23
CA PRO A 265 -4.92 -7.82 7.34
C PRO A 265 -5.61 -7.84 8.71
N SER A 266 -5.41 -8.90 9.47
CA SER A 266 -5.89 -9.07 10.85
C SER A 266 -4.94 -9.95 11.64
N HIS A 267 -4.93 -9.77 12.96
CA HIS A 267 -4.05 -10.52 13.85
C HIS A 267 -4.83 -11.18 14.99
N SER A 268 -4.47 -12.43 15.26
CA SER A 268 -4.80 -13.14 16.48
C SER A 268 -3.59 -13.12 17.44
N PRO A 269 -3.75 -13.45 18.72
CA PRO A 269 -2.62 -13.65 19.63
C PRO A 269 -1.58 -14.62 19.09
N GLU A 270 -2.01 -15.67 18.38
CA GLU A 270 -1.12 -16.67 17.77
C GLU A 270 -0.30 -16.07 16.60
N THR A 271 -0.91 -15.28 15.72
CA THR A 271 -0.16 -14.65 14.61
C THR A 271 0.85 -13.62 15.11
N LEU A 272 0.54 -12.90 16.20
CA LEU A 272 1.48 -11.98 16.84
C LEU A 272 2.62 -12.74 17.53
N ARG A 273 2.33 -13.90 18.12
CA ARG A 273 3.38 -14.75 18.69
C ARG A 273 4.32 -15.25 17.59
N ARG A 274 3.79 -15.73 16.47
CA ARG A 274 4.60 -16.18 15.32
C ARG A 274 5.42 -15.05 14.71
N LEU A 275 4.88 -13.84 14.68
CA LEU A 275 5.64 -12.65 14.26
C LEU A 275 6.86 -12.43 15.17
N GLN A 276 6.69 -12.54 16.50
CA GLN A 276 7.78 -12.43 17.46
C GLN A 276 8.76 -13.60 17.32
N ASP A 277 8.28 -14.84 17.26
CA ASP A 277 9.12 -16.04 17.10
C ASP A 277 10.02 -15.93 15.86
N SER A 278 9.51 -15.37 14.76
CA SER A 278 10.31 -15.14 13.55
C SER A 278 11.44 -14.14 13.79
N LEU A 279 11.18 -13.08 14.57
CA LEU A 279 12.21 -12.10 14.94
C LEU A 279 13.26 -12.70 15.87
N ASP A 280 12.83 -13.48 16.86
CA ASP A 280 13.71 -14.14 17.81
C ASP A 280 14.62 -15.14 17.08
N SER A 281 14.06 -15.94 16.18
CA SER A 281 14.84 -16.86 15.34
C SER A 281 15.82 -16.14 14.41
N PHE A 282 15.46 -14.95 13.89
CA PHE A 282 16.43 -14.12 13.17
C PHE A 282 17.61 -13.74 14.06
N HIS A 283 17.36 -13.32 15.30
CA HIS A 283 18.42 -12.94 16.23
C HIS A 283 19.34 -14.12 16.61
N GLU A 284 18.81 -15.32 16.71
CA GLU A 284 19.59 -16.53 16.96
C GLU A 284 20.54 -16.88 15.82
N HIS A 285 20.09 -16.74 14.55
CA HIS A 285 20.83 -17.20 13.38
C HIS A 285 21.59 -16.12 12.62
N LYS A 286 21.31 -14.82 12.85
CA LYS A 286 21.89 -13.70 12.08
C LYS A 286 23.42 -13.69 12.02
N HIS A 287 24.10 -14.27 13.03
CA HIS A 287 25.57 -14.24 13.14
C HIS A 287 26.27 -14.99 11.99
N ILE A 288 25.57 -15.84 11.25
CA ILE A 288 26.10 -16.50 10.06
C ILE A 288 26.68 -15.48 9.05
N PHE A 289 26.05 -14.32 8.90
CA PHE A 289 26.53 -13.27 7.99
C PHE A 289 27.82 -12.58 8.50
N ILE A 290 28.09 -12.63 9.80
CA ILE A 290 29.37 -12.16 10.36
C ILE A 290 30.43 -13.23 10.10
N GLN A 291 30.13 -14.51 10.32
CA GLN A 291 31.05 -15.61 10.09
C GLN A 291 31.50 -15.71 8.64
N HIS A 292 30.62 -15.40 7.69
CA HIS A 292 30.95 -15.32 6.26
C HIS A 292 31.54 -13.98 5.82
N GLY A 293 31.86 -13.06 6.74
CA GLY A 293 32.48 -11.77 6.43
C GLY A 293 31.57 -10.78 5.70
N ILE A 294 30.26 -11.08 5.56
CA ILE A 294 29.29 -10.22 4.89
C ILE A 294 28.97 -8.99 5.73
N ARG A 295 28.95 -9.16 7.05
CA ARG A 295 28.72 -8.10 8.03
C ARG A 295 29.78 -8.08 9.11
N THR A 296 30.01 -6.90 9.66
CA THR A 296 30.83 -6.75 10.87
C THR A 296 29.95 -6.58 12.13
N HIS A 297 28.70 -6.16 11.97
CA HIS A 297 27.73 -5.95 13.04
C HIS A 297 26.32 -5.81 12.48
N PHE A 298 25.30 -5.90 13.35
CA PHE A 298 23.88 -5.71 13.01
C PHE A 298 23.28 -4.40 13.56
N ARG A 299 24.09 -3.36 13.77
CA ARG A 299 23.66 -2.03 14.24
C ARG A 299 22.89 -1.27 13.16
N ILE A 300 21.80 -1.88 12.67
CA ILE A 300 21.03 -1.42 11.52
C ILE A 300 19.70 -0.85 12.03
N PRO A 301 19.37 0.42 11.75
CA PRO A 301 18.12 1.02 12.21
C PRO A 301 16.88 0.25 11.79
N LYS A 302 16.84 -0.24 10.56
CA LYS A 302 15.69 -0.98 10.02
C LYS A 302 15.50 -2.36 10.69
N ILE A 303 16.57 -3.01 11.11
CA ILE A 303 16.48 -4.25 11.89
C ILE A 303 15.92 -3.94 13.29
N HIS A 304 16.48 -2.90 13.97
CA HIS A 304 15.95 -2.50 15.27
C HIS A 304 14.47 -2.14 15.24
N MET A 305 14.00 -1.50 14.16
CA MET A 305 12.59 -1.12 14.06
C MET A 305 11.63 -2.32 14.04
N MET A 306 12.12 -3.54 13.70
CA MET A 306 11.31 -4.76 13.75
C MET A 306 10.84 -5.09 15.17
N GLU A 307 11.60 -4.70 16.20
CA GLU A 307 11.25 -4.87 17.61
C GLU A 307 9.94 -4.17 18.01
N HIS A 308 9.54 -3.14 17.26
CA HIS A 308 8.35 -2.34 17.58
C HIS A 308 7.06 -2.82 16.92
N TYR A 309 7.11 -3.80 16.00
CA TYR A 309 5.93 -4.19 15.22
C TYR A 309 4.81 -4.77 16.06
N VAL A 310 5.12 -5.72 16.94
CA VAL A 310 4.10 -6.40 17.77
C VAL A 310 3.37 -5.40 18.67
N GLU A 311 4.10 -4.48 19.31
CA GLU A 311 3.53 -3.45 20.18
C GLU A 311 2.61 -2.50 19.39
N PHE A 312 3.07 -2.01 18.23
CA PHE A 312 2.28 -1.10 17.41
C PHE A 312 1.05 -1.77 16.79
N ILE A 313 1.15 -3.03 16.38
CA ILE A 313 0.00 -3.79 15.87
C ILE A 313 -1.05 -3.96 16.98
N ARG A 314 -0.64 -4.25 18.22
CA ARG A 314 -1.56 -4.30 19.38
C ARG A 314 -2.22 -2.95 19.65
N ALA A 315 -1.47 -1.86 19.53
CA ALA A 315 -1.95 -0.52 19.85
C ALA A 315 -2.83 0.09 18.75
N LYS A 316 -2.59 -0.22 17.47
CA LYS A 316 -3.15 0.48 16.31
C LYS A 316 -3.85 -0.43 15.30
N GLY A 317 -3.79 -1.74 15.48
CA GLY A 317 -4.30 -2.72 14.53
C GLY A 317 -3.26 -3.11 13.46
N ALA A 318 -3.71 -3.84 12.46
CA ALA A 318 -2.85 -4.42 11.44
C ALA A 318 -2.13 -3.35 10.58
N ALA A 319 -0.83 -3.58 10.32
CA ALA A 319 0.06 -2.62 9.66
C ALA A 319 -0.34 -2.31 8.21
N ASP A 320 -1.08 -3.18 7.56
CA ASP A 320 -1.63 -2.99 6.23
C ASP A 320 -2.58 -1.77 6.14
N GLY A 321 -3.21 -1.37 7.25
CA GLY A 321 -4.14 -0.24 7.33
C GLY A 321 -3.47 1.14 7.40
N TYR A 322 -2.18 1.22 7.72
CA TYR A 322 -1.49 2.48 7.98
C TYR A 322 -0.02 2.51 7.52
N ASN A 323 0.29 1.88 6.38
CA ASN A 323 1.64 1.93 5.78
C ASN A 323 1.74 3.01 4.68
N THR A 324 2.98 3.30 4.26
CA THR A 324 3.24 4.34 3.24
C THR A 324 2.75 4.00 1.84
N GLU A 325 2.41 2.74 1.53
CA GLU A 325 1.84 2.35 0.23
C GLU A 325 0.57 3.14 -0.08
N ILE A 326 -0.27 3.40 0.95
CA ILE A 326 -1.52 4.14 0.81
C ILE A 326 -1.22 5.58 0.38
N SER A 327 -0.31 6.27 1.08
CA SER A 327 0.05 7.65 0.76
C SER A 327 0.75 7.77 -0.60
N GLU A 328 1.60 6.81 -0.98
CA GLU A 328 2.21 6.78 -2.32
C GLU A 328 1.17 6.58 -3.42
N ARG A 329 0.16 5.75 -3.20
CA ARG A 329 -0.94 5.57 -4.15
C ARG A 329 -1.72 6.88 -4.34
N LEU A 330 -1.96 7.61 -3.25
CA LEU A 330 -2.65 8.91 -3.29
C LEU A 330 -1.87 9.98 -4.06
N HIS A 331 -0.56 9.89 -4.15
CA HIS A 331 0.23 10.80 -4.98
C HIS A 331 -0.18 10.78 -6.47
N ILE A 332 -0.78 9.72 -6.96
CA ILE A 332 -1.26 9.66 -8.34
C ILE A 332 -2.38 10.68 -8.51
N ASN A 333 -3.42 10.60 -7.68
CA ASN A 333 -4.61 11.43 -7.79
C ASN A 333 -4.34 12.89 -7.37
N TYR A 334 -3.65 13.09 -6.24
CA TYR A 334 -3.48 14.41 -5.66
C TYR A 334 -2.26 15.19 -6.17
N ALA A 335 -1.25 14.53 -6.74
CA ALA A 335 -0.07 15.21 -7.23
C ALA A 335 0.14 15.02 -8.73
N LYS A 336 0.25 13.77 -9.22
CA LYS A 336 0.61 13.51 -10.61
C LYS A 336 -0.46 13.96 -11.60
N GLU A 337 -1.73 13.71 -11.33
CA GLU A 337 -2.84 14.12 -12.20
C GLU A 337 -2.98 15.64 -12.21
N GLY A 338 -2.98 16.30 -11.05
CA GLY A 338 -3.03 17.74 -10.95
C GLY A 338 -1.85 18.43 -11.67
N TYR A 339 -0.64 17.88 -11.53
CA TYR A 339 0.54 18.39 -12.24
C TYR A 339 0.42 18.21 -13.76
N ARG A 340 -0.09 17.05 -14.24
CA ARG A 340 -0.32 16.80 -15.67
C ARG A 340 -1.38 17.72 -16.26
N ALA A 341 -2.39 18.09 -15.47
CA ALA A 341 -3.46 19.02 -15.86
C ALA A 341 -3.01 20.50 -15.86
N SER A 342 -1.83 20.81 -15.32
CA SER A 342 -1.27 22.16 -15.27
C SER A 342 -0.44 22.47 -16.50
N ASN A 343 -0.19 23.78 -16.75
CA ASN A 343 0.77 24.22 -17.78
C ASN A 343 2.24 24.15 -17.33
N LYS A 344 2.50 23.56 -16.16
CA LYS A 344 3.82 23.39 -15.53
C LYS A 344 4.54 24.67 -15.11
N LYS A 345 3.88 25.85 -15.22
CA LYS A 345 4.36 27.14 -14.71
C LYS A 345 3.52 27.52 -13.49
N ASP A 346 4.15 27.86 -12.37
CA ASP A 346 3.47 28.12 -11.10
C ASP A 346 2.41 27.05 -10.77
N PHE A 347 2.75 25.79 -11.03
CA PHE A 347 1.85 24.65 -11.10
C PHE A 347 1.11 24.39 -9.79
N THR A 348 1.64 24.76 -8.63
CA THR A 348 1.02 24.50 -7.33
C THR A 348 -0.37 25.13 -7.22
N LYS A 349 -0.54 26.40 -7.66
CA LYS A 349 -1.84 27.08 -7.67
C LYS A 349 -2.84 26.38 -8.59
N GLN A 350 -2.35 25.94 -9.76
CA GLN A 350 -3.18 25.24 -10.74
C GLN A 350 -3.60 23.85 -10.25
N MET A 351 -2.69 23.13 -9.57
CA MET A 351 -3.01 21.85 -8.94
C MET A 351 -4.08 22.01 -7.85
N VAL A 352 -3.97 23.02 -7.00
CA VAL A 352 -4.99 23.32 -5.98
C VAL A 352 -6.34 23.65 -6.65
N ALA A 353 -6.36 24.50 -7.67
CA ALA A 353 -7.58 24.84 -8.40
C ALA A 353 -8.22 23.60 -9.07
N TYR A 354 -7.40 22.72 -9.65
CA TYR A 354 -7.84 21.44 -10.22
C TYR A 354 -8.53 20.56 -9.17
N LEU A 355 -7.89 20.37 -8.02
CA LEU A 355 -8.42 19.56 -6.94
C LEU A 355 -9.70 20.13 -6.34
N ASN A 356 -9.76 21.44 -6.11
CA ASN A 356 -10.96 22.11 -5.60
C ASN A 356 -12.15 21.94 -6.55
N ARG A 357 -11.93 21.99 -7.87
CA ARG A 357 -12.99 21.72 -8.86
C ARG A 357 -13.47 20.28 -8.79
N HIS A 358 -12.54 19.31 -8.68
CA HIS A 358 -12.89 17.90 -8.52
C HIS A 358 -13.69 17.66 -7.25
N GLU A 359 -13.30 18.28 -6.14
CA GLU A 359 -14.01 18.18 -4.87
C GLU A 359 -15.42 18.80 -4.96
N ALA A 360 -15.55 19.97 -5.58
CA ALA A 360 -16.84 20.61 -5.80
C ALA A 360 -17.79 19.76 -6.65
N ILE A 361 -17.29 19.16 -7.74
CA ILE A 361 -18.09 18.27 -8.61
C ILE A 361 -18.59 17.06 -7.81
N GLN A 362 -17.73 16.44 -7.01
CA GLN A 362 -18.12 15.26 -6.25
C GLN A 362 -19.08 15.60 -5.10
N SER A 363 -18.86 16.73 -4.41
CA SER A 363 -19.79 17.20 -3.39
C SER A 363 -21.17 17.46 -4.00
N PHE A 364 -21.20 18.00 -5.22
CA PHE A 364 -22.46 18.19 -5.95
C PHE A 364 -23.11 16.86 -6.37
N GLN A 365 -22.31 15.86 -6.78
CA GLN A 365 -22.83 14.51 -7.06
C GLN A 365 -23.46 13.86 -5.84
N VAL A 366 -22.79 13.96 -4.67
CA VAL A 366 -23.35 13.48 -3.38
C VAL A 366 -24.64 14.20 -3.05
N PHE A 367 -24.70 15.53 -3.23
CA PHE A 367 -25.91 16.32 -3.04
C PHE A 367 -27.04 15.87 -3.97
N LEU A 368 -26.77 15.64 -5.26
CA LEU A 368 -27.77 15.14 -6.21
C LEU A 368 -28.31 13.77 -5.81
N THR A 369 -27.42 12.86 -5.39
CA THR A 369 -27.82 11.53 -4.91
C THR A 369 -28.72 11.64 -3.67
N TRP A 370 -28.36 12.51 -2.73
CA TRP A 370 -29.19 12.79 -1.56
C TRP A 370 -30.52 13.44 -1.92
N ALA A 371 -30.53 14.44 -2.80
CA ALA A 371 -31.72 15.17 -3.22
C ALA A 371 -32.69 14.29 -4.03
N ALA A 372 -32.19 13.30 -4.77
CA ALA A 372 -33.03 12.34 -5.48
C ALA A 372 -33.80 11.39 -4.55
N GLY A 373 -33.41 11.35 -3.26
CA GLY A 373 -34.03 10.46 -2.28
C GLY A 373 -33.71 8.97 -2.50
N PRO A 374 -34.12 8.09 -1.60
CA PRO A 374 -34.00 6.65 -1.80
C PRO A 374 -34.85 6.24 -3.02
N SER A 375 -34.29 5.43 -3.89
CA SER A 375 -35.01 4.85 -5.04
C SER A 375 -36.24 4.11 -4.52
N THR A 376 -37.41 4.43 -5.09
CA THR A 376 -38.71 3.87 -4.66
C THR A 376 -38.88 2.36 -4.84
N ASN A 377 -37.80 1.64 -5.16
CA ASN A 377 -37.80 0.19 -5.30
C ASN A 377 -37.46 -0.58 -4.00
N ASP A 378 -37.22 0.12 -2.87
CA ASP A 378 -36.98 -0.48 -1.55
C ASP A 378 -38.12 -0.16 -0.57
N VAL A 379 -39.36 -0.53 -0.92
CA VAL A 379 -40.49 -0.52 0.02
C VAL A 379 -40.95 -1.93 0.25
N ASP A 380 -40.43 -2.55 1.30
CA ASP A 380 -41.21 -3.32 2.26
C ASP A 380 -40.32 -3.77 3.44
N THR A 381 -40.27 -2.98 4.50
CA THR A 381 -40.13 -3.53 5.87
C THR A 381 -40.74 -2.54 6.87
N THR A 382 -41.84 -2.96 7.47
CA THR A 382 -42.51 -2.34 8.60
C THR A 382 -41.58 -2.21 9.82
N PRO A 383 -41.69 -1.13 10.63
CA PRO A 383 -40.87 -0.96 11.83
C PRO A 383 -41.32 -1.96 12.92
N SER A 384 -40.43 -2.81 13.34
CA SER A 384 -40.62 -3.63 14.56
C SER A 384 -39.80 -3.04 15.71
N ASP A 385 -40.46 -2.97 16.85
CA ASP A 385 -40.12 -2.76 18.25
C ASP A 385 -38.73 -2.23 18.66
N PRO A 386 -38.65 -1.15 19.52
CA PRO A 386 -37.39 -0.47 19.87
C PRO A 386 -36.49 -1.18 20.89
N ASP A 387 -36.83 -2.34 21.41
CA ASP A 387 -36.10 -2.98 22.52
C ASP A 387 -35.40 -4.32 22.20
N SER A 388 -35.29 -4.70 20.94
CA SER A 388 -34.48 -5.85 20.60
C SER A 388 -33.09 -5.39 20.15
N LEU A 389 -32.04 -5.70 20.91
CA LEU A 389 -30.65 -5.70 20.49
C LEU A 389 -30.46 -6.73 19.35
N SER A 390 -30.96 -6.39 18.18
CA SER A 390 -30.73 -7.18 16.97
C SER A 390 -29.30 -6.92 16.50
N PRO A 391 -28.58 -7.94 16.03
CA PRO A 391 -27.28 -7.76 15.43
C PRO A 391 -27.41 -6.76 14.28
N ILE A 392 -26.43 -5.88 14.15
CA ILE A 392 -26.28 -4.91 13.07
C ILE A 392 -26.69 -5.59 11.77
N PRO A 393 -27.71 -5.08 11.02
CA PRO A 393 -28.08 -5.70 9.77
C PRO A 393 -26.84 -5.76 8.89
N ALA A 394 -26.50 -6.96 8.47
CA ALA A 394 -25.53 -7.14 7.42
C ALA A 394 -25.97 -6.21 6.28
N ILE A 395 -25.16 -5.20 5.97
CA ILE A 395 -25.37 -4.36 4.81
C ILE A 395 -25.52 -5.34 3.66
N SER A 396 -26.75 -5.47 3.16
CA SER A 396 -27.00 -6.20 1.92
C SER A 396 -26.13 -5.53 0.88
N MET A 397 -24.96 -6.12 0.64
CA MET A 397 -24.16 -5.73 -0.49
C MET A 397 -25.01 -6.11 -1.70
N HIS A 398 -25.61 -5.10 -2.32
CA HIS A 398 -25.98 -5.24 -3.71
C HIS A 398 -24.76 -5.82 -4.39
N VAL A 399 -24.86 -7.07 -4.84
CA VAL A 399 -23.90 -7.70 -5.72
C VAL A 399 -23.73 -6.71 -6.86
N ALA A 400 -22.64 -5.96 -6.81
CA ALA A 400 -22.27 -5.11 -7.93
C ALA A 400 -22.25 -6.06 -9.12
N SER A 401 -23.09 -5.79 -10.11
CA SER A 401 -23.15 -6.48 -11.37
C SER A 401 -21.73 -6.88 -11.75
N SER A 402 -21.49 -8.15 -11.98
CA SER A 402 -20.20 -8.78 -12.28
C SER A 402 -19.34 -7.81 -13.09
N GLY A 403 -18.36 -7.20 -12.43
CA GLY A 403 -17.67 -6.05 -12.97
C GLY A 403 -16.60 -6.49 -13.96
N TRP A 404 -17.02 -6.75 -15.18
CA TRP A 404 -16.12 -6.92 -16.31
C TRP A 404 -15.54 -5.56 -16.69
N GLN A 405 -14.23 -5.48 -16.85
CA GLN A 405 -13.56 -4.28 -17.33
C GLN A 405 -12.69 -4.63 -18.54
N ILE A 406 -12.92 -3.94 -19.63
CA ILE A 406 -12.09 -3.96 -20.83
C ILE A 406 -11.36 -2.64 -20.98
N ALA A 407 -10.30 -2.62 -21.79
CA ALA A 407 -9.58 -1.40 -22.11
C ALA A 407 -10.53 -0.38 -22.79
N ARG A 408 -10.34 0.91 -22.51
CA ARG A 408 -11.17 1.98 -23.10
C ARG A 408 -11.12 1.99 -24.64
N HIS A 409 -9.99 1.59 -25.22
CA HIS A 409 -9.79 1.51 -26.66
C HIS A 409 -9.38 0.09 -27.02
N ALA A 410 -10.00 -0.46 -28.06
CA ALA A 410 -9.64 -1.77 -28.55
C ALA A 410 -8.20 -1.76 -29.11
N PRO A 411 -7.32 -2.67 -28.69
CA PRO A 411 -5.99 -2.82 -29.28
C PRO A 411 -6.03 -3.20 -30.76
N PHE A 412 -7.10 -3.88 -31.19
CA PHE A 412 -7.38 -4.22 -32.57
C PHE A 412 -8.82 -3.80 -32.93
N PRO A 413 -9.00 -2.54 -33.39
CA PRO A 413 -10.32 -2.08 -33.80
C PRO A 413 -10.68 -2.56 -35.20
N GLN A 414 -11.97 -2.74 -35.45
CA GLN A 414 -12.53 -3.00 -36.77
C GLN A 414 -11.90 -4.21 -37.50
N VAL A 415 -11.80 -5.34 -36.79
CA VAL A 415 -11.21 -6.57 -37.33
C VAL A 415 -12.34 -7.48 -37.84
N PRO A 416 -12.22 -8.11 -39.02
CA PRO A 416 -13.23 -9.05 -39.50
C PRO A 416 -13.31 -10.29 -38.62
N LEU A 417 -14.49 -10.86 -38.43
CA LEU A 417 -14.68 -12.11 -37.67
C LEU A 417 -13.81 -13.25 -38.19
N GLN A 418 -13.53 -13.28 -39.52
CA GLN A 418 -12.59 -14.23 -40.10
C GLN A 418 -11.20 -14.19 -39.46
N PHE A 419 -10.73 -13.02 -39.02
CA PHE A 419 -9.44 -12.89 -38.31
C PHE A 419 -9.45 -13.67 -37.01
N LEU A 420 -10.56 -13.68 -36.26
CA LEU A 420 -10.68 -14.44 -35.00
C LEU A 420 -10.64 -15.95 -35.27
N ILE A 421 -11.23 -16.39 -36.37
CA ILE A 421 -11.15 -17.80 -36.82
C ILE A 421 -9.70 -18.17 -37.13
N ASP A 422 -9.02 -17.36 -37.94
CA ASP A 422 -7.69 -17.69 -38.47
C ASP A 422 -6.56 -17.54 -37.41
N LYS A 423 -6.69 -16.57 -36.51
CA LYS A 423 -5.62 -16.22 -35.55
C LYS A 423 -5.88 -16.73 -34.15
N HIS A 424 -7.13 -16.95 -33.79
CA HIS A 424 -7.51 -17.32 -32.41
C HIS A 424 -8.25 -18.67 -32.36
N GLY A 425 -8.47 -19.33 -33.49
CA GLY A 425 -9.15 -20.63 -33.54
C GLY A 425 -10.63 -20.59 -33.14
N CYS A 426 -11.27 -19.42 -33.20
CA CYS A 426 -12.67 -19.23 -32.80
C CYS A 426 -13.63 -19.69 -33.92
N TYR A 427 -13.65 -20.96 -34.25
CA TYR A 427 -14.39 -21.50 -35.40
C TYR A 427 -15.89 -21.22 -35.34
N ASP A 428 -16.50 -21.18 -34.16
CA ASP A 428 -17.94 -21.00 -33.97
C ASP A 428 -18.33 -19.54 -33.68
N ILE A 429 -17.42 -18.58 -33.83
CA ILE A 429 -17.65 -17.18 -33.42
C ILE A 429 -18.84 -16.54 -34.12
N VAL A 430 -19.04 -16.81 -35.40
CA VAL A 430 -20.16 -16.27 -36.18
C VAL A 430 -21.50 -16.79 -35.66
N THR A 431 -21.56 -18.10 -35.37
CA THR A 431 -22.73 -18.74 -34.79
C THR A 431 -23.02 -18.22 -33.39
N ALA A 432 -21.98 -18.05 -32.56
CA ALA A 432 -22.11 -17.53 -31.22
C ALA A 432 -22.63 -16.07 -31.20
N VAL A 433 -22.13 -15.22 -32.11
CA VAL A 433 -22.60 -13.84 -32.26
C VAL A 433 -24.05 -13.81 -32.73
N ALA A 434 -24.42 -14.67 -33.70
CA ALA A 434 -25.80 -14.78 -34.16
C ALA A 434 -26.76 -15.20 -33.05
N THR A 435 -26.36 -16.20 -32.25
CA THR A 435 -27.14 -16.69 -31.11
C THR A 435 -27.29 -15.58 -30.04
N TYR A 436 -26.22 -14.90 -29.73
CA TYR A 436 -26.25 -13.79 -28.76
C TYR A 436 -27.18 -12.66 -29.21
N LEU A 437 -27.10 -12.24 -30.48
CA LEU A 437 -27.98 -11.21 -31.04
C LEU A 437 -29.45 -11.64 -30.95
N HIS A 438 -29.74 -12.87 -31.32
CA HIS A 438 -31.12 -13.40 -31.29
C HIS A 438 -31.70 -13.47 -29.87
N GLN A 439 -30.87 -13.84 -28.89
CA GLN A 439 -31.30 -13.94 -27.49
C GLN A 439 -31.45 -12.59 -26.79
N ASN A 440 -30.54 -11.66 -27.05
CA ASN A 440 -30.46 -10.40 -26.29
C ASN A 440 -31.09 -9.20 -27.03
N ILE A 441 -31.25 -9.28 -28.35
CA ILE A 441 -31.83 -8.23 -29.17
C ILE A 441 -32.85 -8.85 -30.13
N PRO A 442 -34.02 -9.27 -29.65
CA PRO A 442 -35.00 -10.00 -30.45
C PRO A 442 -35.48 -9.27 -31.73
N THR A 443 -35.30 -7.94 -31.78
CA THR A 443 -35.65 -7.10 -32.95
C THR A 443 -34.51 -6.97 -33.96
N CYS A 444 -33.37 -7.62 -33.72
CA CYS A 444 -32.22 -7.54 -34.61
C CYS A 444 -32.36 -8.51 -35.77
N GLU A 445 -32.50 -7.99 -36.98
CA GLU A 445 -32.55 -8.78 -38.24
C GLU A 445 -31.17 -9.04 -38.84
N VAL A 446 -30.09 -8.66 -38.15
CA VAL A 446 -28.71 -8.81 -38.63
C VAL A 446 -28.28 -10.26 -38.54
N THR A 447 -27.87 -10.83 -39.66
CA THR A 447 -27.24 -12.15 -39.73
C THR A 447 -25.72 -11.93 -39.84
N PRO A 448 -24.93 -12.26 -38.80
CA PRO A 448 -23.48 -12.08 -38.84
C PRO A 448 -22.80 -12.93 -39.89
N THR A 449 -21.77 -12.39 -40.50
CA THR A 449 -20.94 -13.03 -41.52
C THR A 449 -19.46 -12.95 -41.12
N ASN A 450 -18.61 -13.74 -41.75
CA ASN A 450 -17.16 -13.69 -41.52
C ASN A 450 -16.52 -12.32 -41.84
N ALA A 451 -17.18 -11.50 -42.65
CA ALA A 451 -16.68 -10.17 -43.05
C ALA A 451 -17.07 -9.06 -42.08
N ASP A 452 -17.96 -9.31 -41.13
CA ASP A 452 -18.38 -8.29 -40.17
C ASP A 452 -17.25 -7.89 -39.23
N LEU A 453 -17.18 -6.60 -38.94
CA LEU A 453 -16.08 -5.98 -38.21
C LEU A 453 -16.41 -5.87 -36.72
N VAL A 454 -15.48 -6.31 -35.90
CA VAL A 454 -15.58 -6.23 -34.43
C VAL A 454 -14.33 -5.61 -33.81
N ASP A 455 -14.47 -5.05 -32.62
CA ASP A 455 -13.36 -4.56 -31.83
C ASP A 455 -12.82 -5.69 -30.94
N VAL A 456 -11.52 -6.01 -31.05
CA VAL A 456 -10.91 -7.15 -30.36
C VAL A 456 -10.03 -6.67 -29.21
N TYR A 457 -10.23 -7.27 -28.04
CA TYR A 457 -9.51 -6.99 -26.81
C TYR A 457 -8.64 -8.19 -26.41
N LYS A 458 -7.40 -7.91 -26.00
CA LYS A 458 -6.44 -8.96 -25.59
C LYS A 458 -6.67 -9.49 -24.18
N ARG A 459 -7.42 -8.75 -23.35
CA ARG A 459 -7.67 -9.11 -21.96
C ARG A 459 -8.96 -8.50 -21.45
N ILE A 460 -9.58 -9.24 -20.55
CA ILE A 460 -10.72 -8.80 -19.75
C ILE A 460 -10.29 -8.91 -18.29
N SER A 461 -10.54 -7.89 -17.50
CA SER A 461 -10.36 -7.93 -16.04
C SER A 461 -11.73 -8.16 -15.39
N MET A 462 -11.79 -9.09 -14.46
CA MET A 462 -13.00 -9.41 -13.69
C MET A 462 -12.77 -9.10 -12.22
N SER A 463 -13.78 -8.52 -11.57
CA SER A 463 -13.83 -8.44 -10.12
C SER A 463 -14.66 -9.61 -9.60
N LEU A 464 -13.98 -10.61 -9.07
CA LEU A 464 -14.63 -11.77 -8.47
C LEU A 464 -14.84 -11.54 -6.98
N PRO A 465 -15.95 -12.01 -6.38
CA PRO A 465 -16.06 -12.02 -4.93
C PRO A 465 -14.96 -12.89 -4.35
N SER A 466 -14.33 -12.42 -3.29
CA SER A 466 -13.37 -13.25 -2.56
C SER A 466 -14.10 -14.43 -1.92
N PRO A 467 -13.48 -15.62 -1.82
CA PRO A 467 -14.08 -16.73 -1.06
C PRO A 467 -14.48 -16.25 0.32
N GLN A 468 -15.73 -16.46 0.71
CA GLN A 468 -16.40 -15.89 1.90
C GLN A 468 -15.67 -16.08 3.23
N GLN A 469 -14.62 -16.89 3.28
CA GLN A 469 -13.87 -17.22 4.49
C GLN A 469 -12.57 -16.43 4.68
N LEU A 470 -12.13 -15.62 3.71
CA LEU A 470 -10.80 -15.00 3.78
C LEU A 470 -10.81 -13.47 3.82
N THR A 471 -11.64 -12.79 3.06
CA THR A 471 -11.75 -11.31 3.10
C THR A 471 -13.05 -10.84 2.44
N GLU A 472 -13.55 -9.65 2.83
CA GLU A 472 -14.65 -8.95 2.13
C GLU A 472 -14.18 -8.24 0.84
N ASP A 473 -12.94 -8.44 0.41
CA ASP A 473 -12.36 -7.79 -0.75
C ASP A 473 -12.69 -8.56 -2.03
N THR A 474 -12.97 -7.85 -3.11
CA THR A 474 -13.09 -8.45 -4.44
C THR A 474 -11.71 -8.79 -4.98
N GLN A 475 -11.51 -10.02 -5.40
CA GLN A 475 -10.31 -10.44 -6.12
C GLN A 475 -10.42 -10.04 -7.58
N GLN A 476 -9.40 -9.35 -8.11
CA GLN A 476 -9.32 -9.09 -9.54
C GLN A 476 -8.63 -10.24 -10.25
N ASP A 477 -9.31 -10.84 -11.18
CA ASP A 477 -8.76 -11.82 -12.11
C ASP A 477 -8.67 -11.25 -13.53
N VAL A 478 -7.77 -11.78 -14.34
CA VAL A 478 -7.50 -11.29 -15.69
C VAL A 478 -7.47 -12.46 -16.66
N ILE A 479 -8.43 -12.49 -17.55
CA ILE A 479 -8.45 -13.43 -18.69
C ILE A 479 -7.69 -12.80 -19.84
N ARG A 480 -6.77 -13.57 -20.45
CA ARG A 480 -5.96 -13.13 -21.59
C ARG A 480 -6.18 -14.03 -22.79
N ALA A 481 -6.18 -13.41 -23.96
CA ALA A 481 -6.17 -14.10 -25.25
C ALA A 481 -5.24 -13.32 -26.18
N THR A 482 -3.98 -13.74 -26.24
CA THR A 482 -2.95 -13.12 -27.08
C THR A 482 -2.33 -14.17 -27.99
N PRO A 483 -2.43 -14.04 -29.33
CA PRO A 483 -1.71 -14.90 -30.23
C PRO A 483 -0.19 -14.69 -30.13
N SER A 484 0.59 -15.64 -30.62
CA SER A 484 2.05 -15.51 -30.69
C SER A 484 2.44 -14.27 -31.49
N ILE A 485 3.43 -13.54 -30.97
CA ILE A 485 4.00 -12.39 -31.65
C ILE A 485 5.38 -12.81 -32.19
N PRO A 486 5.62 -12.78 -33.51
CA PRO A 486 6.90 -13.16 -34.08
C PRO A 486 8.01 -12.18 -33.62
N SER A 487 9.23 -12.68 -33.51
CA SER A 487 10.40 -11.84 -33.23
C SER A 487 10.64 -10.81 -34.32
N SER A 488 10.94 -9.58 -33.91
CA SER A 488 11.38 -8.51 -34.81
C SER A 488 12.89 -8.22 -34.59
N GLN A 489 13.49 -7.42 -35.48
CA GLN A 489 14.91 -7.05 -35.32
C GLN A 489 15.23 -6.35 -33.99
N THR A 490 14.24 -5.76 -33.31
CA THR A 490 14.40 -4.98 -32.09
C THR A 490 13.76 -5.63 -30.85
N LYS A 491 12.90 -6.66 -31.01
CA LYS A 491 12.20 -7.31 -29.89
C LYS A 491 12.16 -8.81 -30.10
N PRO A 492 12.42 -9.61 -29.03
CA PRO A 492 12.18 -11.04 -29.07
C PRO A 492 10.68 -11.33 -29.28
N GLY A 493 10.37 -12.42 -29.99
CA GLY A 493 9.00 -12.90 -30.13
C GLY A 493 8.39 -13.25 -28.78
N GLU A 494 7.07 -13.13 -28.69
CA GLU A 494 6.29 -13.54 -27.50
C GLU A 494 5.46 -14.78 -27.88
N PRO A 495 5.44 -15.83 -27.04
CA PRO A 495 4.57 -16.97 -27.26
C PRO A 495 3.11 -16.57 -27.09
N GLU A 496 2.22 -17.35 -27.68
CA GLU A 496 0.79 -17.23 -27.47
C GLU A 496 0.43 -17.42 -25.98
N HIS A 497 -0.62 -16.76 -25.54
CA HIS A 497 -1.14 -16.88 -24.18
C HIS A 497 -2.66 -16.87 -24.21
N PHE A 498 -3.25 -18.04 -23.94
CA PHE A 498 -4.71 -18.20 -23.83
C PHE A 498 -5.02 -18.77 -22.45
N ASP A 499 -5.77 -18.01 -21.65
CA ASP A 499 -6.22 -18.48 -20.35
C ASP A 499 -7.46 -19.37 -20.53
N THR A 500 -7.49 -20.50 -19.85
CA THR A 500 -8.67 -21.37 -19.77
C THR A 500 -9.62 -20.81 -18.72
N VAL A 501 -10.89 -20.65 -19.07
CA VAL A 501 -11.94 -20.12 -18.21
C VAL A 501 -13.04 -21.13 -18.06
N LEU A 502 -13.44 -21.41 -16.81
CA LEU A 502 -14.70 -22.11 -16.51
C LEU A 502 -15.83 -21.08 -16.49
N VAL A 503 -16.77 -21.21 -17.40
CA VAL A 503 -17.98 -20.39 -17.45
C VAL A 503 -19.14 -21.21 -16.91
N HIS A 504 -19.81 -20.68 -15.90
CA HIS A 504 -21.00 -21.27 -15.33
C HIS A 504 -22.22 -20.89 -16.18
N ASP A 505 -22.96 -21.86 -16.67
CA ASP A 505 -24.05 -21.66 -17.63
C ASP A 505 -25.44 -21.47 -16.96
N SER A 506 -25.50 -21.52 -15.62
CA SER A 506 -26.77 -21.35 -14.90
C SER A 506 -26.60 -20.46 -13.68
N PRO A 507 -27.47 -19.45 -13.50
CA PRO A 507 -27.46 -18.62 -12.28
C PRO A 507 -27.94 -19.35 -11.02
N ASP A 508 -28.57 -20.54 -11.16
CA ASP A 508 -29.20 -21.27 -10.05
C ASP A 508 -28.36 -22.44 -9.52
N ALA A 509 -27.14 -22.63 -9.97
CA ALA A 509 -26.29 -23.69 -9.41
C ALA A 509 -25.66 -23.24 -8.08
N GLU A 510 -26.37 -23.43 -7.02
CA GLU A 510 -25.83 -23.56 -5.69
C GLU A 510 -25.00 -24.86 -5.61
N ASP A 511 -23.77 -24.77 -5.15
CA ASP A 511 -22.80 -25.87 -4.96
C ASP A 511 -22.09 -26.43 -6.20
N ILE A 512 -20.95 -25.81 -6.51
CA ILE A 512 -19.89 -26.58 -7.13
C ILE A 512 -18.96 -27.09 -6.02
N GLY A 513 -19.28 -28.24 -5.47
CA GLY A 513 -18.25 -29.10 -4.92
C GLY A 513 -17.31 -29.48 -6.07
N LEU A 514 -16.01 -29.41 -5.85
CA LEU A 514 -14.97 -29.97 -6.73
C LEU A 514 -15.10 -31.50 -6.80
N THR A 515 -16.15 -31.97 -7.44
CA THR A 515 -16.34 -33.38 -7.75
C THR A 515 -16.40 -33.50 -9.27
N GLY A 516 -15.26 -33.87 -9.83
CA GLY A 516 -15.16 -34.45 -11.16
C GLY A 516 -14.64 -33.52 -12.24
N VAL A 517 -13.36 -33.54 -12.44
CA VAL A 517 -12.76 -33.61 -13.76
C VAL A 517 -12.47 -35.07 -14.01
#